data_3e93ae5a92e5eba395d4083198622d94
#
_entry.id   3e93ae5a92e5eba395d4083198622d94
#
_cell.length_a   1.000
_cell.length_b   1.000
_cell.length_c   1.000
_cell.angle_alpha   90.00
_cell.angle_beta   90.00
_cell.angle_gamma   90.00
#
_symmetry.space_group_name_H-M   'P 1'
#
loop_
_entity.id
_entity.type
_entity.pdbx_description
1 polymer ?
#
loop_
_entity_poly.entity_id
_entity_poly.type
_entity_poly.pdbx_seq_one_letter_code
_entity_poly.pdbx_strand_id
1 'polypeptide(L)'
;MTLVKASGLAGRKQTRKIDLVFPAMHGTYGEDGALMGLLDMAGIPYVGCDVGASVIAMDKVLAKQLAVANDIPVSKFLSFTKAELEREPGRALKSIVQSLHYPLFIKPAHLGSSVGISRATSETELRNALEVAAHYDDKVIVEEAVPNLIEVTLPIMGNDQPQPALLERPLTKPEDFFDFDTKYMQGGKKGKGNAKSGAQGYSQIPADLPKELYARAEALGLGVYRAFGCSGIARVDMLIDSKTNNVYFNEVNPLPGGLYAHNWQKAGISTVDLVEKLISFARARHTQRQALATSFSTSYLQQF
;
A
#
# COMPACT_ATOMS: atom_id res chain seq x y z
N MET A 1 -12.80 -21.19 12.95
CA MET A 1 -13.13 -21.71 11.60
C MET A 1 -12.43 -23.03 11.37
N THR A 2 -13.05 -23.91 10.63
CA THR A 2 -12.45 -25.21 10.30
C THR A 2 -12.33 -25.31 8.79
N LEU A 3 -11.13 -25.46 8.28
CA LEU A 3 -10.91 -25.78 6.88
C LEU A 3 -11.26 -27.26 6.64
N VAL A 4 -12.08 -27.49 5.63
CA VAL A 4 -12.45 -28.82 5.19
C VAL A 4 -11.82 -29.06 3.82
N LYS A 5 -10.87 -29.97 3.70
CA LYS A 5 -10.41 -30.41 2.39
C LYS A 5 -11.49 -31.29 1.78
N ALA A 6 -12.14 -30.80 0.70
CA ALA A 6 -12.99 -31.66 -0.12
C ALA A 6 -12.10 -32.71 -0.78
N SER A 7 -12.28 -33.98 -0.40
CA SER A 7 -11.66 -35.10 -1.09
C SER A 7 -12.67 -35.65 -2.09
N GLY A 8 -12.20 -36.09 -3.29
CA GLY A 8 -13.05 -36.77 -4.27
C GLY A 8 -13.79 -37.97 -3.66
N LEU A 9 -14.68 -38.62 -4.43
CA LEU A 9 -15.73 -39.56 -4.01
C LEU A 9 -15.37 -40.65 -2.96
N ALA A 10 -14.09 -40.82 -2.58
CA ALA A 10 -13.64 -41.88 -1.64
C ALA A 10 -12.67 -41.38 -0.55
N GLY A 11 -12.45 -40.09 -0.38
CA GLY A 11 -11.44 -39.59 0.56
C GLY A 11 -11.98 -39.14 1.90
N ARG A 12 -11.25 -39.40 3.00
CA ARG A 12 -11.57 -38.89 4.35
C ARG A 12 -11.54 -37.36 4.37
N LYS A 13 -12.60 -36.69 4.85
CA LYS A 13 -12.62 -35.28 5.16
C LYS A 13 -11.51 -34.97 6.17
N GLN A 14 -10.53 -34.19 5.75
CA GLN A 14 -9.55 -33.63 6.69
C GLN A 14 -10.04 -32.25 7.15
N THR A 15 -10.21 -32.10 8.45
CA THR A 15 -10.58 -30.81 9.08
C THR A 15 -9.38 -30.28 9.84
N ARG A 16 -9.08 -29.00 9.66
CA ARG A 16 -8.07 -28.28 10.45
C ARG A 16 -8.67 -27.03 11.06
N LYS A 17 -8.53 -26.88 12.36
CA LYS A 17 -8.85 -25.62 13.06
C LYS A 17 -7.83 -24.57 12.69
N ILE A 18 -8.28 -23.35 12.40
CA ILE A 18 -7.42 -22.19 12.18
C ILE A 18 -7.58 -21.27 13.36
N ASP A 19 -6.48 -20.93 14.01
CA ASP A 19 -6.43 -20.05 15.17
C ASP A 19 -6.00 -18.64 14.81
N LEU A 20 -5.27 -18.47 13.70
CA LEU A 20 -4.81 -17.18 13.16
C LEU A 20 -4.43 -17.35 11.69
N VAL A 21 -4.66 -16.32 10.88
CA VAL A 21 -4.20 -16.26 9.49
C VAL A 21 -3.05 -15.25 9.36
N PHE A 22 -1.99 -15.69 8.72
CA PHE A 22 -0.87 -14.85 8.31
C PHE A 22 -0.93 -14.71 6.78
N PRO A 23 -1.52 -13.64 6.23
CA PRO A 23 -1.66 -13.49 4.78
C PRO A 23 -0.28 -13.39 4.12
N ALA A 24 -0.12 -14.05 2.98
CA ALA A 24 1.07 -13.96 2.11
C ALA A 24 0.62 -13.70 0.67
N MET A 25 -0.32 -12.79 0.51
CA MET A 25 -0.93 -12.41 -0.77
C MET A 25 -0.63 -10.94 -1.06
N HIS A 26 -0.53 -10.60 -2.34
CA HIS A 26 -0.32 -9.24 -2.79
C HIS A 26 -1.39 -8.83 -3.80
N GLY A 27 -1.66 -7.52 -3.87
CA GLY A 27 -2.60 -6.94 -4.82
C GLY A 27 -4.07 -7.23 -4.51
N THR A 28 -4.87 -7.25 -5.57
CA THR A 28 -6.33 -7.43 -5.51
C THR A 28 -6.73 -8.68 -4.75
N TYR A 29 -7.75 -8.56 -3.90
CA TYR A 29 -8.25 -9.55 -2.93
C TYR A 29 -7.29 -9.88 -1.78
N GLY A 30 -6.01 -9.56 -1.88
CA GLY A 30 -5.00 -9.83 -0.85
C GLY A 30 -4.73 -8.66 0.08
N GLU A 31 -4.70 -7.43 -0.46
CA GLU A 31 -4.32 -6.21 0.25
C GLU A 31 -5.42 -5.16 0.30
N ASP A 32 -6.49 -5.32 -0.48
CA ASP A 32 -7.59 -4.37 -0.68
C ASP A 32 -8.73 -4.47 0.36
N GLY A 33 -8.53 -5.26 1.41
CA GLY A 33 -9.53 -5.47 2.46
C GLY A 33 -10.47 -6.65 2.22
N ALA A 34 -10.54 -7.23 1.02
CA ALA A 34 -11.46 -8.33 0.72
C ALA A 34 -11.20 -9.57 1.58
N LEU A 35 -9.93 -10.01 1.64
CA LEU A 35 -9.54 -11.14 2.52
C LEU A 35 -9.78 -10.80 3.99
N MET A 36 -9.46 -9.59 4.42
CA MET A 36 -9.64 -9.12 5.80
C MET A 36 -11.12 -9.14 6.20
N GLY A 37 -12.02 -8.70 5.30
CA GLY A 37 -13.46 -8.75 5.51
C GLY A 37 -14.00 -10.18 5.66
N LEU A 38 -13.51 -11.11 4.85
CA LEU A 38 -13.83 -12.53 4.98
C LEU A 38 -13.39 -13.08 6.34
N LEU A 39 -12.19 -12.74 6.80
CA LEU A 39 -11.64 -13.21 8.08
C LEU A 39 -12.36 -12.58 9.28
N ASP A 40 -12.74 -11.30 9.18
CA ASP A 40 -13.54 -10.62 10.20
C ASP A 40 -14.94 -11.29 10.35
N MET A 41 -15.62 -11.57 9.23
CA MET A 41 -16.90 -12.29 9.25
C MET A 41 -16.77 -13.71 9.81
N ALA A 42 -15.64 -14.37 9.57
CA ALA A 42 -15.34 -15.70 10.09
C ALA A 42 -14.89 -15.70 11.55
N GLY A 43 -14.67 -14.52 12.17
CA GLY A 43 -14.16 -14.38 13.54
C GLY A 43 -12.75 -14.91 13.72
N ILE A 44 -11.87 -14.74 12.72
CA ILE A 44 -10.50 -15.25 12.73
C ILE A 44 -9.52 -14.07 12.85
N PRO A 45 -8.60 -14.06 13.83
CA PRO A 45 -7.53 -13.09 13.89
C PRO A 45 -6.59 -13.25 12.69
N TYR A 46 -6.08 -12.12 12.19
CA TYR A 46 -5.12 -12.09 11.07
C TYR A 46 -4.07 -10.99 11.24
N VAL A 47 -2.91 -11.21 10.64
CA VAL A 47 -1.79 -10.27 10.61
C VAL A 47 -1.99 -9.26 9.48
N GLY A 48 -1.53 -8.02 9.67
CA GLY A 48 -1.65 -6.91 8.74
C GLY A 48 -2.72 -5.90 9.15
N CYS A 49 -2.96 -4.92 8.30
CA CYS A 49 -3.98 -3.89 8.50
C CYS A 49 -5.39 -4.48 8.49
N ASP A 50 -6.34 -3.75 9.07
CA ASP A 50 -7.75 -4.14 9.01
C ASP A 50 -8.40 -3.77 7.66
N VAL A 51 -9.70 -4.06 7.52
CA VAL A 51 -10.46 -3.80 6.29
C VAL A 51 -10.39 -2.32 5.90
N GLY A 52 -10.64 -1.41 6.86
CA GLY A 52 -10.71 0.02 6.61
C GLY A 52 -9.38 0.59 6.12
N ALA A 53 -8.31 0.30 6.84
CA ALA A 53 -6.97 0.74 6.46
C ALA A 53 -6.50 0.12 5.12
N SER A 54 -6.84 -1.15 4.87
CA SER A 54 -6.51 -1.84 3.62
C SER A 54 -7.22 -1.24 2.41
N VAL A 55 -8.51 -0.95 2.51
CA VAL A 55 -9.29 -0.28 1.44
C VAL A 55 -8.70 1.09 1.12
N ILE A 56 -8.42 1.91 2.16
CA ILE A 56 -7.85 3.24 1.98
C ILE A 56 -6.46 3.15 1.36
N ALA A 57 -5.61 2.24 1.85
CA ALA A 57 -4.24 2.07 1.37
C ALA A 57 -4.18 1.67 -0.12
N MET A 58 -5.12 0.85 -0.58
CA MET A 58 -5.13 0.33 -1.95
C MET A 58 -5.84 1.24 -2.95
N ASP A 59 -6.58 2.26 -2.52
CA ASP A 59 -7.14 3.29 -3.39
C ASP A 59 -6.31 4.58 -3.27
N LYS A 60 -5.46 4.85 -4.27
CA LYS A 60 -4.55 6.03 -4.28
C LYS A 60 -5.29 7.36 -4.18
N VAL A 61 -6.52 7.42 -4.68
CA VAL A 61 -7.35 8.64 -4.60
C VAL A 61 -7.84 8.84 -3.18
N LEU A 62 -8.45 7.81 -2.57
CA LEU A 62 -8.90 7.88 -1.18
C LEU A 62 -7.74 8.12 -0.21
N ALA A 63 -6.61 7.46 -0.43
CA ALA A 63 -5.40 7.65 0.37
C ALA A 63 -4.96 9.12 0.36
N LYS A 64 -4.86 9.73 -0.81
CA LYS A 64 -4.45 11.15 -0.91
C LYS A 64 -5.50 12.12 -0.39
N GLN A 65 -6.79 11.85 -0.62
CA GLN A 65 -7.88 12.66 -0.06
C GLN A 65 -7.86 12.63 1.48
N LEU A 66 -7.66 11.45 2.07
CA LEU A 66 -7.54 11.30 3.52
C LEU A 66 -6.27 11.96 4.06
N ALA A 67 -5.14 11.86 3.33
CA ALA A 67 -3.92 12.57 3.68
C ALA A 67 -4.14 14.08 3.72
N VAL A 68 -4.75 14.68 2.68
CA VAL A 68 -5.09 16.10 2.63
C VAL A 68 -6.00 16.51 3.79
N ALA A 69 -7.02 15.71 4.11
CA ALA A 69 -7.95 15.95 5.21
C ALA A 69 -7.28 15.93 6.60
N ASN A 70 -6.06 15.35 6.70
CA ASN A 70 -5.24 15.29 7.92
C ASN A 70 -3.99 16.17 7.83
N ASP A 71 -3.96 17.18 6.96
CA ASP A 71 -2.84 18.10 6.76
C ASP A 71 -1.50 17.41 6.41
N ILE A 72 -1.57 16.21 5.84
CA ILE A 72 -0.40 15.45 5.37
C ILE A 72 -0.06 15.90 3.94
N PRO A 73 1.15 16.40 3.68
CA PRO A 73 1.55 16.86 2.37
C PRO A 73 1.51 15.74 1.32
N VAL A 74 0.93 16.04 0.16
CA VAL A 74 0.90 15.17 -1.03
C VAL A 74 1.33 15.97 -2.27
N SER A 75 1.79 15.28 -3.32
CA SER A 75 1.92 15.91 -4.65
C SER A 75 0.55 16.38 -5.13
N LYS A 76 0.49 17.47 -5.88
CA LYS A 76 -0.78 17.91 -6.47
C LYS A 76 -1.34 16.82 -7.38
N PHE A 77 -2.64 16.61 -7.30
CA PHE A 77 -3.30 15.57 -8.07
C PHE A 77 -4.72 15.95 -8.48
N LEU A 78 -5.19 15.29 -9.51
CA LEU A 78 -6.59 15.22 -9.92
C LEU A 78 -6.97 13.75 -10.08
N SER A 79 -8.26 13.44 -9.94
CA SER A 79 -8.78 12.11 -10.17
C SER A 79 -10.00 12.15 -11.08
N PHE A 80 -10.17 11.09 -11.85
CA PHE A 80 -11.27 10.94 -12.80
C PHE A 80 -11.76 9.49 -12.76
N THR A 81 -13.05 9.32 -12.92
CA THR A 81 -13.62 8.01 -13.24
C THR A 81 -13.44 7.72 -14.73
N LYS A 82 -13.38 6.44 -15.09
CA LYS A 82 -13.38 6.01 -16.49
C LYS A 82 -14.57 6.59 -17.26
N ALA A 83 -15.75 6.61 -16.65
CA ALA A 83 -16.96 7.16 -17.24
C ALA A 83 -16.84 8.67 -17.55
N GLU A 84 -16.15 9.45 -16.70
CA GLU A 84 -15.88 10.87 -16.97
C GLU A 84 -14.92 11.06 -18.14
N LEU A 85 -13.85 10.24 -18.17
CA LEU A 85 -12.85 10.27 -19.25
C LEU A 85 -13.47 9.90 -20.60
N GLU A 86 -14.37 8.92 -20.64
CA GLU A 86 -15.05 8.48 -21.87
C GLU A 86 -16.11 9.49 -22.33
N ARG A 87 -16.88 10.08 -21.40
CA ARG A 87 -17.96 11.01 -21.72
C ARG A 87 -17.47 12.37 -22.18
N GLU A 88 -16.46 12.93 -21.51
CA GLU A 88 -15.98 14.29 -21.73
C GLU A 88 -14.43 14.37 -21.73
N PRO A 89 -13.73 13.67 -22.63
CA PRO A 89 -12.26 13.60 -22.61
C PRO A 89 -11.60 14.97 -22.75
N GLY A 90 -12.17 15.88 -23.54
CA GLY A 90 -11.65 17.23 -23.72
C GLY A 90 -11.75 18.08 -22.44
N ARG A 91 -12.79 17.88 -21.64
CA ARG A 91 -12.94 18.58 -20.34
C ARG A 91 -11.92 18.08 -19.32
N ALA A 92 -11.73 16.77 -19.23
CA ALA A 92 -10.72 16.18 -18.34
C ALA A 92 -9.32 16.71 -18.68
N LEU A 93 -8.92 16.65 -19.96
CA LEU A 93 -7.63 17.17 -20.42
C LEU A 93 -7.45 18.66 -20.10
N LYS A 94 -8.45 19.48 -20.41
CA LYS A 94 -8.41 20.91 -20.08
C LYS A 94 -8.24 21.16 -18.59
N SER A 95 -8.97 20.44 -17.75
CA SER A 95 -8.85 20.54 -16.29
C SER A 95 -7.44 20.18 -15.81
N ILE A 96 -6.86 19.08 -16.33
CA ILE A 96 -5.52 18.64 -15.96
C ILE A 96 -4.48 19.71 -16.33
N VAL A 97 -4.47 20.15 -17.60
CA VAL A 97 -3.47 21.11 -18.11
C VAL A 97 -3.59 22.49 -17.44
N GLN A 98 -4.79 22.87 -16.99
CA GLN A 98 -4.99 24.13 -16.24
C GLN A 98 -4.55 24.05 -14.79
N SER A 99 -4.58 22.86 -14.19
CA SER A 99 -4.38 22.68 -12.73
C SER A 99 -3.03 22.07 -12.37
N LEU A 100 -2.43 21.28 -13.26
CA LEU A 100 -1.21 20.53 -13.00
C LEU A 100 -0.10 20.89 -13.99
N HIS A 101 1.16 20.73 -13.56
CA HIS A 101 2.36 21.03 -14.35
C HIS A 101 3.09 19.74 -14.75
N TYR A 102 3.52 19.69 -16.00
CA TYR A 102 4.36 18.58 -16.49
C TYR A 102 5.73 18.55 -15.77
N PRO A 103 6.35 17.37 -15.57
CA PRO A 103 5.87 16.04 -15.93
C PRO A 103 4.74 15.55 -15.03
N LEU A 104 3.84 14.74 -15.58
CA LEU A 104 2.72 14.14 -14.86
C LEU A 104 2.88 12.62 -14.79
N PHE A 105 2.42 12.03 -13.69
CA PHE A 105 2.22 10.59 -13.54
C PHE A 105 0.75 10.25 -13.58
N ILE A 106 0.38 9.34 -14.45
CA ILE A 106 -0.97 8.85 -14.65
C ILE A 106 -1.02 7.40 -14.18
N LYS A 107 -1.91 7.08 -13.25
CA LYS A 107 -1.93 5.79 -12.56
C LYS A 107 -3.36 5.27 -12.42
N PRO A 108 -3.60 3.96 -12.59
CA PRO A 108 -4.79 3.31 -12.04
C PRO A 108 -4.84 3.49 -10.53
N ALA A 109 -6.03 3.71 -9.95
CA ALA A 109 -6.15 4.02 -8.53
C ALA A 109 -5.90 2.78 -7.64
N HIS A 110 -6.35 1.59 -8.06
CA HIS A 110 -6.39 0.38 -7.24
C HIS A 110 -5.28 -0.64 -7.53
N LEU A 111 -4.37 -0.35 -8.47
CA LEU A 111 -3.31 -1.29 -8.83
C LEU A 111 -1.97 -0.94 -8.16
N GLY A 112 -1.24 -2.01 -7.78
CA GLY A 112 0.12 -1.94 -7.27
C GLY A 112 1.18 -2.25 -8.32
N SER A 113 2.44 -2.40 -7.88
CA SER A 113 3.58 -2.89 -8.71
C SER A 113 3.81 -2.11 -10.00
N SER A 114 3.46 -0.83 -10.06
CA SER A 114 3.60 0.05 -11.22
C SER A 114 2.81 -0.37 -12.48
N VAL A 115 1.85 -1.28 -12.36
CA VAL A 115 0.99 -1.69 -13.48
C VAL A 115 0.15 -0.52 -13.97
N GLY A 116 0.19 -0.21 -15.27
CA GLY A 116 -0.59 0.85 -15.90
C GLY A 116 -0.13 2.28 -15.55
N ILE A 117 1.00 2.45 -14.85
CA ILE A 117 1.58 3.77 -14.56
C ILE A 117 2.30 4.27 -15.82
N SER A 118 2.00 5.51 -16.20
CA SER A 118 2.67 6.20 -17.30
C SER A 118 3.14 7.59 -16.84
N ARG A 119 4.25 8.05 -17.42
CA ARG A 119 4.75 9.41 -17.28
C ARG A 119 4.43 10.19 -18.55
N ALA A 120 3.90 11.40 -18.43
CA ALA A 120 3.61 12.29 -19.54
C ALA A 120 4.38 13.60 -19.40
N THR A 121 4.95 14.08 -20.50
CA THR A 121 5.64 15.38 -20.63
C THR A 121 4.96 16.30 -21.65
N SER A 122 3.96 15.78 -22.33
CA SER A 122 3.17 16.49 -23.35
C SER A 122 1.70 16.09 -23.28
N GLU A 123 0.84 16.89 -23.92
CA GLU A 123 -0.60 16.59 -23.97
C GLU A 123 -0.89 15.30 -24.74
N THR A 124 -0.11 15.00 -25.79
CA THR A 124 -0.25 13.75 -26.55
C THR A 124 0.06 12.54 -25.68
N GLU A 125 1.15 12.58 -24.91
CA GLU A 125 1.51 11.51 -23.97
C GLU A 125 0.46 11.38 -22.86
N LEU A 126 -0.07 12.51 -22.37
CA LEU A 126 -1.12 12.52 -21.36
C LEU A 126 -2.39 11.80 -21.86
N ARG A 127 -2.83 12.05 -23.10
CA ARG A 127 -4.00 11.37 -23.69
C ARG A 127 -3.81 9.86 -23.71
N ASN A 128 -2.69 9.41 -24.25
CA ASN A 128 -2.37 7.98 -24.30
C ASN A 128 -2.28 7.35 -22.90
N ALA A 129 -1.67 8.05 -21.95
CA ALA A 129 -1.54 7.60 -20.58
C ALA A 129 -2.89 7.46 -19.85
N LEU A 130 -3.83 8.38 -20.10
CA LEU A 130 -5.20 8.30 -19.56
C LEU A 130 -5.95 7.09 -20.11
N GLU A 131 -5.83 6.82 -21.42
CA GLU A 131 -6.44 5.65 -22.06
C GLU A 131 -5.87 4.35 -21.48
N VAL A 132 -4.54 4.27 -21.32
CA VAL A 132 -3.87 3.12 -20.72
C VAL A 132 -4.36 2.90 -19.27
N ALA A 133 -4.35 3.92 -18.43
CA ALA A 133 -4.77 3.79 -17.03
C ALA A 133 -6.26 3.41 -16.91
N ALA A 134 -7.13 4.01 -17.73
CA ALA A 134 -8.55 3.69 -17.77
C ALA A 134 -8.87 2.31 -18.39
N HIS A 135 -7.92 1.69 -19.08
CA HIS A 135 -8.06 0.29 -19.51
C HIS A 135 -7.96 -0.67 -18.32
N TYR A 136 -7.11 -0.35 -17.34
CA TYR A 136 -6.83 -1.21 -16.20
C TYR A 136 -7.75 -0.97 -14.99
N ASP A 137 -8.38 0.23 -14.89
CA ASP A 137 -9.13 0.62 -13.70
C ASP A 137 -10.31 1.53 -14.07
N ASP A 138 -11.33 1.53 -13.24
CA ASP A 138 -12.48 2.44 -13.36
C ASP A 138 -12.21 3.84 -12.75
N LYS A 139 -11.07 4.01 -12.08
CA LYS A 139 -10.61 5.25 -11.45
C LYS A 139 -9.15 5.52 -11.79
N VAL A 140 -8.85 6.74 -12.22
CA VAL A 140 -7.52 7.18 -12.61
C VAL A 140 -7.11 8.38 -11.77
N ILE A 141 -5.87 8.38 -11.31
CA ILE A 141 -5.23 9.52 -10.66
C ILE A 141 -4.13 10.10 -11.56
N VAL A 142 -4.06 11.43 -11.62
CA VAL A 142 -3.04 12.20 -12.34
C VAL A 142 -2.31 13.07 -11.32
N GLU A 143 -1.00 12.96 -11.24
CA GLU A 143 -0.17 13.61 -10.22
C GLU A 143 0.98 14.39 -10.84
N GLU A 144 1.31 15.54 -10.25
CA GLU A 144 2.58 16.23 -10.57
C GLU A 144 3.78 15.40 -10.09
N ALA A 145 4.80 15.34 -10.92
CA ALA A 145 6.07 14.74 -10.54
C ALA A 145 6.77 15.60 -9.47
N VAL A 146 7.27 14.97 -8.42
CA VAL A 146 8.13 15.66 -7.43
C VAL A 146 9.50 15.89 -8.07
N PRO A 147 9.98 17.16 -8.14
CA PRO A 147 11.29 17.45 -8.73
C PRO A 147 12.42 17.00 -7.79
N ASN A 148 13.62 16.80 -8.35
CA ASN A 148 14.83 16.41 -7.60
C ASN A 148 14.60 15.25 -6.62
N LEU A 149 13.87 14.26 -7.08
CA LEU A 149 13.28 13.19 -6.31
C LEU A 149 14.30 12.35 -5.52
N ILE A 150 14.04 12.21 -4.24
CA ILE A 150 14.54 11.11 -3.41
C ILE A 150 13.32 10.34 -2.91
N GLU A 151 13.30 9.04 -3.15
CA GLU A 151 12.28 8.15 -2.59
C GLU A 151 12.78 7.56 -1.29
N VAL A 152 11.89 7.49 -0.31
CA VAL A 152 12.13 6.78 0.95
C VAL A 152 10.92 5.99 1.37
N THR A 153 11.18 4.87 2.02
CA THR A 153 10.14 4.01 2.58
C THR A 153 10.35 3.85 4.08
N LEU A 154 9.27 3.74 4.83
CA LEU A 154 9.31 3.54 6.27
C LEU A 154 8.42 2.36 6.65
N PRO A 155 8.99 1.21 7.04
CA PRO A 155 8.22 0.14 7.66
C PRO A 155 7.80 0.56 9.07
N ILE A 156 6.55 0.30 9.42
CA ILE A 156 5.97 0.65 10.73
C ILE A 156 5.17 -0.56 11.23
N MET A 157 5.28 -0.89 12.51
CA MET A 157 4.47 -1.94 13.13
C MET A 157 3.85 -1.46 14.44
N GLY A 158 2.73 -2.05 14.80
CA GLY A 158 2.01 -1.79 16.06
C GLY A 158 0.53 -1.57 15.83
N ASN A 159 -0.22 -1.50 16.92
CA ASN A 159 -1.62 -1.09 16.96
C ASN A 159 -1.69 0.37 17.46
N ASP A 160 -2.05 0.58 18.74
CA ASP A 160 -2.24 1.92 19.30
C ASP A 160 -0.93 2.75 19.42
N GLN A 161 0.20 2.05 19.56
CA GLN A 161 1.53 2.67 19.68
C GLN A 161 2.44 2.18 18.53
N PRO A 162 2.35 2.77 17.36
CA PRO A 162 3.16 2.37 16.21
C PRO A 162 4.65 2.69 16.43
N GLN A 163 5.49 1.73 16.06
CA GLN A 163 6.95 1.81 16.11
C GLN A 163 7.50 1.82 14.67
N PRO A 164 8.28 2.84 14.27
CA PRO A 164 8.95 2.83 12.98
C PRO A 164 10.19 1.92 13.04
N ALA A 165 10.53 1.33 11.91
CA ALA A 165 11.85 0.79 11.66
C ALA A 165 12.79 1.91 11.18
N LEU A 166 13.72 1.63 10.28
CA LEU A 166 14.61 2.63 9.71
C LEU A 166 14.07 3.14 8.38
N LEU A 167 14.23 4.44 8.11
CA LEU A 167 14.00 4.94 6.75
C LEU A 167 14.96 4.23 5.79
N GLU A 168 14.40 3.75 4.70
CA GLU A 168 15.12 3.07 3.63
C GLU A 168 15.03 3.90 2.34
N ARG A 169 16.17 4.10 1.69
CA ARG A 169 16.25 4.73 0.37
C ARG A 169 16.56 3.67 -0.67
N PRO A 170 15.61 3.33 -1.56
CA PRO A 170 15.91 2.51 -2.74
C PRO A 170 16.96 3.21 -3.61
N LEU A 171 17.97 2.45 -4.06
CA LEU A 171 19.03 2.97 -4.95
C LEU A 171 18.79 2.55 -6.41
N THR A 172 17.54 2.37 -6.79
CA THR A 172 17.15 2.10 -8.19
C THR A 172 17.38 3.34 -9.04
N LYS A 173 17.85 3.16 -10.26
CA LYS A 173 17.95 4.27 -11.20
C LYS A 173 16.55 4.76 -11.56
N PRO A 174 16.33 6.06 -11.75
CA PRO A 174 15.02 6.59 -12.15
C PRO A 174 14.44 5.94 -13.42
N GLU A 175 15.30 5.47 -14.31
CA GLU A 175 14.95 4.78 -15.55
C GLU A 175 14.38 3.37 -15.32
N ASP A 176 14.82 2.69 -14.25
CA ASP A 176 14.35 1.33 -13.90
C ASP A 176 12.95 1.35 -13.24
N PHE A 177 12.43 2.54 -12.94
CA PHE A 177 11.16 2.71 -12.22
C PHE A 177 9.94 2.45 -13.10
N PHE A 178 10.08 2.65 -14.43
CA PHE A 178 8.99 2.64 -15.41
C PHE A 178 8.88 1.35 -16.20
N ASP A 179 9.79 0.41 -16.04
CA ASP A 179 9.80 -0.81 -16.83
C ASP A 179 9.30 -2.01 -16.00
N PHE A 180 7.98 -2.21 -16.05
CA PHE A 180 7.33 -3.41 -15.50
C PHE A 180 7.90 -4.68 -16.14
N ASP A 181 8.22 -4.62 -17.45
CA ASP A 181 8.78 -5.75 -18.19
C ASP A 181 10.19 -6.10 -17.68
N THR A 182 11.00 -5.09 -17.32
CA THR A 182 12.31 -5.32 -16.71
C THR A 182 12.21 -5.90 -15.30
N LYS A 183 11.20 -5.50 -14.52
CA LYS A 183 11.03 -5.99 -13.13
C LYS A 183 10.53 -7.44 -13.05
N TYR A 184 9.70 -7.89 -13.99
CA TYR A 184 8.99 -9.16 -13.86
C TYR A 184 9.20 -10.13 -15.03
N MET A 185 9.51 -9.65 -16.26
CA MET A 185 9.63 -10.50 -17.45
C MET A 185 11.06 -11.03 -17.70
N GLN A 186 12.10 -10.45 -17.11
CA GLN A 186 13.48 -10.96 -17.24
C GLN A 186 13.79 -12.19 -16.37
N GLY A 187 12.85 -12.68 -15.56
CA GLY A 187 12.98 -13.93 -14.79
C GLY A 187 13.08 -15.22 -15.62
N GLY A 188 12.97 -15.16 -16.94
CA GLY A 188 12.86 -16.32 -17.84
C GLY A 188 14.16 -16.82 -18.49
N LYS A 189 15.29 -16.15 -18.38
CA LYS A 189 16.58 -16.65 -18.91
C LYS A 189 17.60 -16.89 -17.80
N LYS A 190 17.86 -18.18 -17.51
CA LYS A 190 18.93 -18.66 -16.64
C LYS A 190 20.31 -18.15 -17.12
N GLY A 191 20.70 -16.97 -16.70
CA GLY A 191 22.12 -16.56 -16.65
C GLY A 191 22.73 -17.08 -15.37
N LYS A 192 23.80 -17.85 -15.44
CA LYS A 192 24.63 -18.25 -14.29
C LYS A 192 25.28 -17.01 -13.67
N GLY A 193 24.63 -16.41 -12.72
CA GLY A 193 25.16 -15.33 -11.87
C GLY A 193 24.22 -15.21 -10.68
N ASN A 194 24.74 -15.14 -9.46
CA ASN A 194 23.99 -15.05 -8.22
C ASN A 194 22.92 -13.95 -8.31
N ALA A 195 21.74 -14.30 -8.76
CA ALA A 195 20.58 -13.42 -8.76
C ALA A 195 20.06 -13.28 -7.32
N LYS A 196 20.53 -12.28 -6.60
CA LYS A 196 19.77 -11.68 -5.51
C LYS A 196 18.66 -10.86 -6.16
N SER A 197 17.59 -11.54 -6.56
CA SER A 197 16.41 -10.95 -7.16
C SER A 197 15.55 -10.33 -6.06
N GLY A 198 15.22 -9.08 -6.22
CA GLY A 198 14.35 -8.30 -5.34
C GLY A 198 15.02 -6.96 -4.96
N ALA A 199 14.22 -5.97 -4.64
CA ALA A 199 14.64 -4.63 -4.20
C ALA A 199 15.66 -4.62 -3.02
N GLN A 200 15.91 -5.76 -2.42
CA GLN A 200 16.82 -5.97 -1.30
C GLN A 200 18.31 -5.80 -1.60
N GLY A 201 18.71 -5.70 -2.87
CA GLY A 201 20.14 -5.65 -3.26
C GLY A 201 20.74 -4.25 -3.33
N TYR A 202 19.90 -3.22 -3.45
CA TYR A 202 20.35 -1.85 -3.74
C TYR A 202 19.56 -0.83 -2.93
N SER A 203 19.58 -0.95 -1.62
CA SER A 203 18.97 0.06 -0.75
C SER A 203 19.93 0.51 0.35
N GLN A 204 19.81 1.77 0.72
CA GLN A 204 20.54 2.38 1.81
C GLN A 204 19.67 2.40 3.06
N ILE A 205 20.12 1.72 4.12
CA ILE A 205 19.42 1.59 5.39
C ILE A 205 20.42 1.77 6.55
N PRO A 206 20.25 2.79 7.40
CA PRO A 206 19.30 3.89 7.28
C PRO A 206 19.56 4.76 6.06
N ALA A 207 18.53 5.44 5.54
CA ALA A 207 18.67 6.41 4.47
C ALA A 207 19.62 7.54 4.89
N ASP A 208 20.61 7.86 4.04
CA ASP A 208 21.53 8.97 4.27
C ASP A 208 20.84 10.30 3.93
N LEU A 209 20.24 10.89 4.94
CA LEU A 209 19.52 12.15 4.89
C LEU A 209 20.00 13.06 6.03
N PRO A 210 19.97 14.40 5.85
CA PRO A 210 20.16 15.34 6.95
C PRO A 210 19.22 14.98 8.13
N LYS A 211 19.73 15.05 9.36
CA LYS A 211 19.03 14.61 10.58
C LYS A 211 17.60 15.17 10.70
N GLU A 212 17.43 16.46 10.39
CA GLU A 212 16.13 17.12 10.45
C GLU A 212 15.14 16.61 9.38
N LEU A 213 15.65 16.33 8.18
CA LEU A 213 14.87 15.78 7.09
C LEU A 213 14.45 14.34 7.38
N TYR A 214 15.37 13.53 7.94
CA TYR A 214 15.10 12.17 8.40
C TYR A 214 13.97 12.16 9.44
N ALA A 215 14.09 12.98 10.49
CA ALA A 215 13.09 13.08 11.55
C ALA A 215 11.73 13.54 11.00
N ARG A 216 11.72 14.46 10.03
CA ARG A 216 10.49 14.94 9.39
C ARG A 216 9.82 13.87 8.54
N ALA A 217 10.59 13.11 7.78
CA ALA A 217 10.06 11.99 6.99
C ALA A 217 9.51 10.88 7.90
N GLU A 218 10.21 10.56 8.99
CA GLU A 218 9.74 9.57 9.98
C GLU A 218 8.44 10.04 10.64
N ALA A 219 8.37 11.30 11.07
CA ALA A 219 7.17 11.86 11.68
C ALA A 219 5.97 11.85 10.72
N LEU A 220 6.20 12.17 9.42
CA LEU A 220 5.16 12.11 8.40
C LEU A 220 4.68 10.67 8.21
N GLY A 221 5.58 9.70 8.09
CA GLY A 221 5.21 8.28 7.96
C GLY A 221 4.38 7.77 9.14
N LEU A 222 4.74 8.13 10.37
CA LEU A 222 3.97 7.82 11.57
C LEU A 222 2.60 8.53 11.58
N GLY A 223 2.55 9.77 11.09
CA GLY A 223 1.31 10.53 10.92
C GLY A 223 0.35 9.83 9.96
N VAL A 224 0.85 9.40 8.79
CA VAL A 224 0.09 8.62 7.81
C VAL A 224 -0.44 7.32 8.42
N TYR A 225 0.43 6.55 9.08
CA TYR A 225 0.05 5.27 9.70
C TYR A 225 -1.14 5.44 10.67
N ARG A 226 -1.11 6.49 11.50
CA ARG A 226 -2.20 6.79 12.44
C ARG A 226 -3.46 7.30 11.74
N ALA A 227 -3.32 8.23 10.82
CA ALA A 227 -4.45 8.84 10.10
C ALA A 227 -5.23 7.80 9.28
N PHE A 228 -4.54 6.79 8.73
CA PHE A 228 -5.16 5.72 7.93
C PHE A 228 -5.70 4.57 8.78
N GLY A 229 -5.54 4.63 10.09
CA GLY A 229 -5.95 3.55 10.99
C GLY A 229 -5.16 2.25 10.77
N CYS A 230 -3.93 2.34 10.29
CA CYS A 230 -3.09 1.17 10.10
C CYS A 230 -2.84 0.45 11.43
N SER A 231 -2.71 -0.87 11.36
CA SER A 231 -2.44 -1.74 12.52
C SER A 231 -1.65 -2.97 12.09
N GLY A 232 -0.98 -3.60 13.06
CA GLY A 232 -0.12 -4.74 12.81
C GLY A 232 1.18 -4.33 12.11
N ILE A 233 1.19 -4.24 10.79
CA ILE A 233 2.33 -3.78 10.00
C ILE A 233 1.86 -3.07 8.73
N ALA A 234 2.57 -2.00 8.35
CA ALA A 234 2.46 -1.36 7.05
C ALA A 234 3.80 -0.75 6.63
N ARG A 235 3.92 -0.35 5.37
CA ARG A 235 5.04 0.42 4.85
C ARG A 235 4.49 1.71 4.24
N VAL A 236 5.03 2.83 4.66
CA VAL A 236 4.68 4.15 4.10
C VAL A 236 5.78 4.57 3.14
N ASP A 237 5.41 4.85 1.90
CA ASP A 237 6.30 5.31 0.86
C ASP A 237 6.14 6.82 0.67
N MET A 238 7.26 7.53 0.62
CA MET A 238 7.31 9.00 0.62
C MET A 238 8.25 9.51 -0.47
N LEU A 239 7.94 10.68 -0.98
CA LEU A 239 8.71 11.38 -2.00
C LEU A 239 9.30 12.66 -1.37
N ILE A 240 10.58 12.92 -1.62
CA ILE A 240 11.30 14.09 -1.11
C ILE A 240 11.82 14.91 -2.28
N ASP A 241 11.50 16.19 -2.32
CA ASP A 241 12.24 17.13 -3.17
C ASP A 241 13.54 17.53 -2.44
N SER A 242 14.67 17.04 -2.93
CA SER A 242 15.98 17.24 -2.29
C SER A 242 16.48 18.68 -2.31
N LYS A 243 15.89 19.59 -3.11
CA LYS A 243 16.25 21.01 -3.11
C LYS A 243 15.48 21.81 -2.08
N THR A 244 14.18 21.53 -1.93
CA THR A 244 13.32 22.24 -0.97
C THR A 244 13.23 21.52 0.36
N ASN A 245 13.69 20.27 0.42
CA ASN A 245 13.50 19.34 1.55
C ASN A 245 12.03 19.09 1.89
N ASN A 246 11.09 19.32 0.99
CA ASN A 246 9.69 18.96 1.21
C ASN A 246 9.51 17.46 1.11
N VAL A 247 8.74 16.92 2.06
CA VAL A 247 8.39 15.50 2.11
C VAL A 247 6.91 15.35 1.79
N TYR A 248 6.58 14.46 0.88
CA TYR A 248 5.22 14.18 0.43
C TYR A 248 4.88 12.71 0.64
N PHE A 249 3.70 12.43 1.13
CA PHE A 249 3.14 11.09 1.14
C PHE A 249 2.89 10.61 -0.29
N ASN A 250 3.25 9.37 -0.59
CA ASN A 250 2.99 8.73 -1.88
C ASN A 250 1.95 7.62 -1.76
N GLU A 251 2.27 6.53 -1.06
CA GLU A 251 1.37 5.39 -0.89
C GLU A 251 1.62 4.62 0.42
N VAL A 252 0.66 3.78 0.81
CA VAL A 252 0.79 2.81 1.91
C VAL A 252 0.67 1.40 1.36
N ASN A 253 1.56 0.52 1.80
CA ASN A 253 1.44 -0.92 1.63
C ASN A 253 0.92 -1.53 2.94
N PRO A 254 -0.32 -2.01 2.99
CA PRO A 254 -0.93 -2.51 4.23
C PRO A 254 -0.42 -3.90 4.65
N LEU A 255 0.27 -4.60 3.75
CA LEU A 255 0.95 -5.87 4.00
C LEU A 255 2.24 -5.94 3.17
N PRO A 256 3.33 -5.30 3.61
CA PRO A 256 4.54 -5.17 2.80
C PRO A 256 5.22 -6.51 2.55
N GLY A 257 5.69 -6.71 1.31
CA GLY A 257 6.36 -7.92 0.87
C GLY A 257 7.57 -8.29 1.74
N GLY A 258 7.70 -9.58 2.09
CA GLY A 258 8.75 -10.05 2.98
C GLY A 258 8.75 -9.40 4.37
N LEU A 259 7.66 -8.71 4.75
CA LEU A 259 7.48 -7.97 6.00
C LEU A 259 8.57 -6.92 6.24
N TYR A 260 9.36 -6.59 5.22
CA TYR A 260 10.58 -5.76 5.37
C TYR A 260 11.53 -6.27 6.45
N ALA A 261 11.62 -7.60 6.62
CA ALA A 261 12.42 -8.24 7.65
C ALA A 261 13.90 -7.79 7.63
N HIS A 262 14.46 -7.51 6.46
CA HIS A 262 15.83 -6.99 6.31
C HIS A 262 16.03 -5.63 6.98
N ASN A 263 15.02 -4.76 6.93
CA ASN A 263 15.06 -3.45 7.56
C ASN A 263 14.90 -3.57 9.08
N TRP A 264 13.95 -4.38 9.53
CA TRP A 264 13.74 -4.66 10.95
C TRP A 264 14.97 -5.28 11.61
N GLN A 265 15.71 -6.17 10.92
CA GLN A 265 16.97 -6.73 11.40
C GLN A 265 18.02 -5.64 11.63
N LYS A 266 18.14 -4.67 10.71
CA LYS A 266 19.03 -3.52 10.91
C LYS A 266 18.58 -2.61 12.05
N ALA A 267 17.28 -2.53 12.31
CA ALA A 267 16.71 -1.86 13.49
C ALA A 267 16.85 -2.68 14.79
N GLY A 268 17.49 -3.84 14.76
CA GLY A 268 17.75 -4.67 15.95
C GLY A 268 16.64 -5.68 16.30
N ILE A 269 15.67 -5.89 15.42
CA ILE A 269 14.57 -6.83 15.61
C ILE A 269 14.78 -8.05 14.73
N SER A 270 14.94 -9.23 15.33
CA SER A 270 15.10 -10.47 14.58
C SER A 270 13.82 -10.82 13.80
N THR A 271 13.96 -11.63 12.74
CA THR A 271 12.79 -12.10 11.97
C THR A 271 11.81 -12.89 12.85
N VAL A 272 12.30 -13.66 13.82
CA VAL A 272 11.46 -14.42 14.76
C VAL A 272 10.68 -13.44 15.63
N ASP A 273 11.36 -12.49 16.28
CA ASP A 273 10.70 -11.48 17.13
C ASP A 273 9.69 -10.64 16.34
N LEU A 274 10.01 -10.31 15.09
CA LEU A 274 9.07 -9.59 14.19
C LEU A 274 7.78 -10.41 14.01
N VAL A 275 7.89 -11.68 13.65
CA VAL A 275 6.72 -12.55 13.41
C VAL A 275 5.91 -12.73 14.71
N GLU A 276 6.57 -12.95 15.86
CA GLU A 276 5.91 -13.06 17.18
C GLU A 276 5.16 -11.78 17.56
N LYS A 277 5.78 -10.61 17.34
CA LYS A 277 5.12 -9.31 17.60
C LYS A 277 3.88 -9.14 16.70
N LEU A 278 3.98 -9.45 15.40
CA LEU A 278 2.86 -9.34 14.47
C LEU A 278 1.70 -10.27 14.83
N ILE A 279 1.98 -11.49 15.26
CA ILE A 279 0.97 -12.42 15.79
C ILE A 279 0.32 -11.86 17.07
N SER A 280 1.13 -11.28 17.98
CA SER A 280 0.64 -10.66 19.20
C SER A 280 -0.30 -9.48 18.88
N PHE A 281 0.06 -8.59 17.96
CA PHE A 281 -0.78 -7.46 17.52
C PHE A 281 -2.11 -7.95 16.92
N ALA A 282 -2.06 -8.98 16.07
CA ALA A 282 -3.26 -9.57 15.48
C ALA A 282 -4.22 -10.13 16.56
N ARG A 283 -3.69 -10.85 17.54
CA ARG A 283 -4.48 -11.39 18.66
C ARG A 283 -5.06 -10.28 19.53
N ALA A 284 -4.26 -9.28 19.89
CA ALA A 284 -4.70 -8.16 20.72
C ALA A 284 -5.85 -7.40 20.04
N ARG A 285 -5.70 -7.04 18.76
CA ARG A 285 -6.76 -6.40 17.96
C ARG A 285 -8.03 -7.24 17.90
N HIS A 286 -7.89 -8.53 17.66
CA HIS A 286 -9.04 -9.45 17.63
C HIS A 286 -9.76 -9.50 18.98
N THR A 287 -9.03 -9.60 20.08
CA THR A 287 -9.60 -9.60 21.45
C THR A 287 -10.36 -8.30 21.74
N GLN A 288 -9.77 -7.14 21.38
CA GLN A 288 -10.43 -5.84 21.53
C GLN A 288 -11.75 -5.78 20.76
N ARG A 289 -11.76 -6.24 19.49
CA ARG A 289 -12.98 -6.27 18.66
C ARG A 289 -14.04 -7.21 19.21
N GLN A 290 -13.65 -8.38 19.71
CA GLN A 290 -14.58 -9.35 20.33
C GLN A 290 -15.20 -8.83 21.64
N ALA A 291 -14.57 -7.90 22.33
CA ALA A 291 -15.11 -7.26 23.53
C ALA A 291 -16.19 -6.21 23.24
N LEU A 292 -16.34 -5.79 21.97
CA LEU A 292 -17.36 -4.81 21.58
C LEU A 292 -18.72 -5.50 21.44
N ALA A 293 -19.77 -4.84 21.91
CA ALA A 293 -21.14 -5.30 21.71
C ALA A 293 -21.53 -5.11 20.22
N THR A 294 -21.65 -6.22 19.50
CA THR A 294 -22.04 -6.23 18.08
C THR A 294 -23.51 -6.57 17.84
N SER A 295 -24.23 -6.95 18.90
CA SER A 295 -25.66 -7.23 18.86
C SER A 295 -26.35 -6.62 20.09
N PHE A 296 -27.61 -6.25 19.92
CA PHE A 296 -28.48 -5.80 20.99
C PHE A 296 -29.85 -6.46 20.81
N SER A 297 -30.52 -6.80 21.90
CA SER A 297 -31.90 -7.25 21.84
C SER A 297 -32.80 -6.03 21.69
N THR A 298 -33.72 -6.09 20.75
CA THR A 298 -34.75 -5.05 20.56
C THR A 298 -36.14 -5.69 20.63
N SER A 299 -37.04 -5.04 21.32
CA SER A 299 -38.47 -5.39 21.31
C SER A 299 -39.25 -4.62 20.21
N TYR A 300 -38.55 -4.05 19.23
CA TYR A 300 -39.17 -3.22 18.20
C TYR A 300 -40.35 -3.89 17.51
N LEU A 301 -40.24 -5.20 17.19
CA LEU A 301 -41.34 -5.97 16.60
C LEU A 301 -42.52 -6.27 17.56
N GLN A 302 -42.37 -5.99 18.85
CA GLN A 302 -43.45 -6.10 19.85
C GLN A 302 -44.23 -4.79 20.02
N GLN A 303 -43.81 -3.72 19.33
CA GLN A 303 -44.47 -2.41 19.39
C GLN A 303 -45.52 -2.24 18.28
N PHE A 304 -45.67 -3.22 17.42
CA PHE A 304 -46.70 -3.37 16.40
C PHE A 304 -47.49 -4.63 16.66
#